data_2d4428d3f4a14d5a6dabf158c8c0de60
#
_entry.id   2d4428d3f4a14d5a6dabf158c8c0de60
#
_cell.length_a   1.000
_cell.length_b   1.000
_cell.length_c   1.000
_cell.angle_alpha   90.00
_cell.angle_beta   90.00
_cell.angle_gamma   90.00
#
_symmetry.space_group_name_H-M   'P 1'
#
loop_
_entity.id
_entity.type
_entity.pdbx_description
1 polymer ?
#
loop_
_entity_poly.entity_id
_entity_poly.type
_entity_poly.pdbx_seq_one_letter_code
_entity_poly.pdbx_strand_id
1 'polypeptide(L)'
;MELEQLKKSWDKLSERLEREEVLRKQELRMLAESRVKSYWSKVRMNQYLGWLVLICSIVILFAQGIQDDLFCWILIGSVIAMDTILFSPMWKIIKRLAKFDATIVEQEQMIIRFEKLFVRNNIITACFLAFVFAYVIIEAVIRHSVLSAEWWLWVILTFIGSAVLIGWQYLRDKDRIDEIKQRITALKQFEE
;
A
#
# COMPACT_ATOMS: atom_id res chain seq x y z
N MET A 1 27.64 39.79 41.12
CA MET A 1 26.53 40.30 40.28
C MET A 1 26.56 39.75 38.87
N GLU A 2 27.66 39.80 38.12
CA GLU A 2 27.72 39.27 36.72
C GLU A 2 27.51 37.77 36.62
N LEU A 3 28.04 36.96 37.53
CA LEU A 3 27.95 35.51 37.50
C LEU A 3 26.52 35.02 37.76
N GLU A 4 25.75 35.68 38.59
CA GLU A 4 24.34 35.39 38.83
C GLU A 4 23.44 35.79 37.66
N GLN A 5 23.77 36.87 36.97
CA GLN A 5 23.08 37.28 35.76
C GLN A 5 23.35 36.31 34.61
N LEU A 6 24.58 35.82 34.48
CA LEU A 6 24.96 34.81 33.50
C LEU A 6 24.25 33.50 33.76
N LYS A 7 24.18 33.05 35.00
CA LYS A 7 23.44 31.82 35.39
C LYS A 7 21.96 31.94 35.07
N LYS A 8 21.34 33.09 35.39
CA LYS A 8 19.93 33.35 35.11
C LYS A 8 19.61 33.44 33.60
N SER A 9 20.54 33.95 32.79
CA SER A 9 20.39 33.96 31.35
C SER A 9 20.55 32.55 30.73
N TRP A 10 21.45 31.74 31.28
CA TRP A 10 21.65 30.34 30.89
C TRP A 10 20.43 29.48 31.24
N ASP A 11 19.87 29.62 32.44
CA ASP A 11 18.66 28.88 32.85
C ASP A 11 17.47 29.25 31.95
N LYS A 12 17.31 30.50 31.54
CA LYS A 12 16.28 30.94 30.61
C LYS A 12 16.51 30.39 29.19
N LEU A 13 17.76 30.27 28.78
CA LEU A 13 18.10 29.72 27.45
C LEU A 13 17.82 28.21 27.40
N SER A 14 18.24 27.49 28.46
CA SER A 14 17.97 26.05 28.56
C SER A 14 16.47 25.74 28.57
N GLU A 15 15.69 26.53 29.34
CA GLU A 15 14.23 26.38 29.38
C GLU A 15 13.56 26.63 28.00
N ARG A 16 14.08 27.63 27.26
CA ARG A 16 13.60 27.87 25.89
C ARG A 16 13.94 26.74 24.93
N LEU A 17 15.17 26.23 24.99
CA LEU A 17 15.62 25.11 24.18
C LEU A 17 14.78 23.85 24.45
N GLU A 18 14.55 23.54 25.73
CA GLU A 18 13.68 22.39 26.09
C GLU A 18 12.25 22.58 25.57
N ARG A 19 11.67 23.76 25.66
CA ARG A 19 10.35 24.06 25.12
C ARG A 19 10.30 23.91 23.58
N GLU A 20 11.30 24.44 22.88
CA GLU A 20 11.41 24.33 21.43
C GLU A 20 11.58 22.89 21.00
N GLU A 21 12.34 22.10 21.74
CA GLU A 21 12.54 20.67 21.48
C GLU A 21 11.25 19.87 21.65
N VAL A 22 10.50 20.11 22.73
CA VAL A 22 9.18 19.50 22.96
C VAL A 22 8.19 19.88 21.87
N LEU A 23 8.13 21.15 21.47
CA LEU A 23 7.25 21.60 20.40
C LEU A 23 7.60 20.94 19.06
N ARG A 24 8.89 20.91 18.72
CA ARG A 24 9.38 20.28 17.50
C ARG A 24 9.05 18.78 17.46
N LYS A 25 9.19 18.08 18.59
CA LYS A 25 8.81 16.66 18.72
C LYS A 25 7.31 16.48 18.50
N GLN A 26 6.48 17.35 19.06
CA GLN A 26 5.03 17.30 18.86
C GLN A 26 4.63 17.56 17.39
N GLU A 27 5.25 18.53 16.74
CA GLU A 27 5.02 18.82 15.32
C GLU A 27 5.39 17.64 14.43
N LEU A 28 6.56 17.03 14.64
CA LEU A 28 7.00 15.86 13.88
C LEU A 28 6.04 14.67 14.09
N ARG A 29 5.57 14.47 15.33
CA ARG A 29 4.59 13.42 15.63
C ARG A 29 3.27 13.67 14.91
N MET A 30 2.73 14.87 14.94
CA MET A 30 1.50 15.23 14.23
C MET A 30 1.65 15.07 12.72
N LEU A 31 2.79 15.45 12.16
CA LEU A 31 3.08 15.27 10.73
C LEU A 31 3.17 13.79 10.35
N ALA A 32 3.84 12.97 11.14
CA ALA A 32 3.92 11.53 10.90
C ALA A 32 2.53 10.88 10.98
N GLU A 33 1.76 11.20 12.02
CA GLU A 33 0.39 10.70 12.21
C GLU A 33 -0.54 11.09 11.06
N SER A 34 -0.50 12.33 10.61
CA SER A 34 -1.32 12.82 9.49
C SER A 34 -1.00 12.11 8.19
N ARG A 35 0.29 11.82 7.92
CA ARG A 35 0.73 11.06 6.74
C ARG A 35 0.29 9.62 6.78
N VAL A 36 0.42 8.95 7.93
CA VAL A 36 -0.06 7.57 8.11
C VAL A 36 -1.58 7.51 7.91
N LYS A 37 -2.34 8.42 8.51
CA LYS A 37 -3.80 8.49 8.34
C LYS A 37 -4.19 8.76 6.88
N SER A 38 -3.50 9.67 6.19
CA SER A 38 -3.73 9.94 4.77
C SER A 38 -3.45 8.71 3.91
N TYR A 39 -2.34 8.01 4.16
CA TYR A 39 -2.02 6.76 3.46
C TYR A 39 -3.07 5.69 3.71
N TRP A 40 -3.47 5.51 4.97
CA TRP A 40 -4.54 4.60 5.36
C TRP A 40 -5.86 4.86 4.61
N SER A 41 -6.28 6.12 4.54
CA SER A 41 -7.49 6.51 3.82
C SER A 41 -7.41 6.14 2.33
N LYS A 42 -6.25 6.35 1.70
CA LYS A 42 -6.03 6.01 0.29
C LYS A 42 -6.03 4.50 0.04
N VAL A 43 -5.35 3.73 0.89
CA VAL A 43 -5.35 2.26 0.80
C VAL A 43 -6.78 1.72 0.91
N ARG A 44 -7.56 2.24 1.86
CA ARG A 44 -8.97 1.86 2.03
C ARG A 44 -9.81 2.21 0.81
N MET A 45 -9.63 3.40 0.24
CA MET A 45 -10.34 3.82 -0.96
C MET A 45 -10.01 2.94 -2.17
N ASN A 46 -8.73 2.64 -2.38
CA ASN A 46 -8.29 1.73 -3.44
C ASN A 46 -8.89 0.32 -3.28
N GLN A 47 -8.99 -0.17 -2.04
CA GLN A 47 -9.63 -1.46 -1.76
C GLN A 47 -11.11 -1.46 -2.14
N TYR A 48 -11.85 -0.42 -1.77
CA TYR A 48 -13.26 -0.30 -2.15
C TYR A 48 -13.45 -0.21 -3.66
N LEU A 49 -12.57 0.53 -4.36
CA LEU A 49 -12.59 0.59 -5.83
C LEU A 49 -12.31 -0.79 -6.44
N GLY A 50 -11.36 -1.53 -5.90
CA GLY A 50 -11.06 -2.91 -6.33
C GLY A 50 -12.29 -3.84 -6.21
N TRP A 51 -12.95 -3.80 -5.05
CA TRP A 51 -14.17 -4.58 -4.84
C TRP A 51 -15.31 -4.15 -5.78
N LEU A 52 -15.46 -2.84 -6.03
CA LEU A 52 -16.47 -2.33 -6.95
C LEU A 52 -16.21 -2.84 -8.37
N VAL A 53 -14.98 -2.76 -8.85
CA VAL A 53 -14.59 -3.30 -10.17
C VAL A 53 -14.89 -4.80 -10.27
N LEU A 54 -14.57 -5.56 -9.23
CA LEU A 54 -14.82 -6.99 -9.18
C LEU A 54 -16.34 -7.29 -9.25
N ILE A 55 -17.16 -6.57 -8.51
CA ILE A 55 -18.62 -6.70 -8.56
C ILE A 55 -19.16 -6.36 -9.96
N CYS A 56 -18.70 -5.25 -10.56
CA CYS A 56 -19.08 -4.87 -11.92
C CYS A 56 -18.69 -5.95 -12.94
N SER A 57 -17.49 -6.54 -12.81
CA SER A 57 -17.03 -7.64 -13.69
C SER A 57 -17.92 -8.87 -13.56
N ILE A 58 -18.33 -9.25 -12.35
CA ILE A 58 -19.26 -10.35 -12.11
C ILE A 58 -20.62 -10.08 -12.78
N VAL A 59 -21.16 -8.86 -12.61
CA VAL A 59 -22.44 -8.49 -13.25
C VAL A 59 -22.36 -8.55 -14.76
N ILE A 60 -21.26 -8.10 -15.36
CA ILE A 60 -21.05 -8.17 -16.81
C ILE A 60 -20.99 -9.63 -17.28
N LEU A 61 -20.30 -10.51 -16.56
CA LEU A 61 -20.23 -11.95 -16.90
C LEU A 61 -21.62 -12.60 -16.87
N PHE A 62 -22.43 -12.26 -15.86
CA PHE A 62 -23.83 -12.73 -15.81
C PHE A 62 -24.66 -12.21 -16.98
N ALA A 63 -24.53 -10.92 -17.33
CA ALA A 63 -25.26 -10.32 -18.44
C ALA A 63 -24.87 -10.92 -19.79
N GLN A 64 -23.67 -11.45 -19.94
CA GLN A 64 -23.19 -12.13 -21.16
C GLN A 64 -23.55 -13.60 -21.21
N GLY A 65 -24.19 -14.15 -20.19
CA GLY A 65 -24.59 -15.57 -20.15
C GLY A 65 -23.42 -16.54 -19.95
N ILE A 66 -22.26 -16.07 -19.46
CA ILE A 66 -21.06 -16.90 -19.21
C ILE A 66 -21.12 -17.55 -17.81
N GLN A 67 -22.28 -17.54 -17.20
CA GLN A 67 -22.50 -18.08 -15.84
C GLN A 67 -22.25 -19.60 -15.72
N ASP A 68 -22.32 -20.35 -16.80
CA ASP A 68 -22.14 -21.82 -16.82
C ASP A 68 -20.65 -22.19 -16.94
N ASP A 69 -19.74 -21.25 -17.13
CA ASP A 69 -18.32 -21.54 -17.23
C ASP A 69 -17.69 -21.66 -15.82
N LEU A 70 -17.51 -22.91 -15.40
CA LEU A 70 -16.86 -23.26 -14.13
C LEU A 70 -15.50 -22.55 -13.95
N PHE A 71 -14.79 -22.33 -15.04
CA PHE A 71 -13.49 -21.65 -15.02
C PHE A 71 -13.59 -20.21 -14.58
N CYS A 72 -14.56 -19.44 -15.06
CA CYS A 72 -14.80 -18.06 -14.63
C CYS A 72 -15.01 -17.97 -13.11
N TRP A 73 -15.74 -18.92 -12.53
CA TRP A 73 -15.97 -18.99 -11.09
C TRP A 73 -14.71 -19.32 -10.29
N ILE A 74 -13.89 -20.24 -10.78
CA ILE A 74 -12.60 -20.57 -10.17
C ILE A 74 -11.68 -19.36 -10.21
N LEU A 75 -11.64 -18.62 -11.31
CA LEU A 75 -10.81 -17.43 -11.46
C LEU A 75 -11.26 -16.31 -10.51
N ILE A 76 -12.56 -16.01 -10.45
CA ILE A 76 -13.12 -15.03 -9.52
C ILE A 76 -12.82 -15.43 -8.07
N GLY A 77 -13.06 -16.69 -7.71
CA GLY A 77 -12.78 -17.22 -6.38
C GLY A 77 -11.30 -17.11 -6.01
N SER A 78 -10.41 -17.39 -6.94
CA SER A 78 -8.96 -17.27 -6.73
C SER A 78 -8.51 -15.83 -6.51
N VAL A 79 -9.07 -14.86 -7.24
CA VAL A 79 -8.81 -13.42 -7.05
C VAL A 79 -9.27 -12.98 -5.66
N ILE A 80 -10.49 -13.33 -5.23
CA ILE A 80 -11.04 -13.00 -3.93
C ILE A 80 -10.20 -13.62 -2.80
N ALA A 81 -9.85 -14.90 -2.93
CA ALA A 81 -9.03 -15.60 -1.94
C ALA A 81 -7.66 -14.96 -1.80
N MET A 82 -7.03 -14.65 -2.94
CA MET A 82 -5.72 -14.02 -2.97
C MET A 82 -5.73 -12.63 -2.35
N ASP A 83 -6.69 -11.79 -2.71
CA ASP A 83 -6.86 -10.46 -2.14
C ASP A 83 -7.03 -10.55 -0.61
N THR A 84 -7.91 -11.45 -0.14
CA THR A 84 -8.16 -11.63 1.30
C THR A 84 -6.91 -12.10 2.05
N ILE A 85 -6.19 -13.08 1.51
CA ILE A 85 -4.99 -13.67 2.16
C ILE A 85 -3.84 -12.65 2.20
N LEU A 86 -3.60 -11.95 1.10
CA LEU A 86 -2.48 -11.01 1.01
C LEU A 86 -2.74 -9.69 1.75
N PHE A 87 -3.96 -9.16 1.69
CA PHE A 87 -4.29 -7.88 2.31
C PHE A 87 -4.58 -7.96 3.81
N SER A 88 -5.12 -9.07 4.31
CA SER A 88 -5.49 -9.20 5.73
C SER A 88 -4.34 -8.86 6.71
N PRO A 89 -3.11 -9.38 6.56
CA PRO A 89 -2.01 -9.03 7.45
C PRO A 89 -1.56 -7.57 7.30
N MET A 90 -1.53 -7.04 6.08
CA MET A 90 -1.18 -5.64 5.82
C MET A 90 -2.20 -4.69 6.45
N TRP A 91 -3.49 -5.02 6.33
CA TRP A 91 -4.59 -4.26 6.90
C TRP A 91 -4.49 -4.14 8.43
N LYS A 92 -4.13 -5.23 9.11
CA LYS A 92 -3.93 -5.23 10.56
C LYS A 92 -2.78 -4.32 10.99
N ILE A 93 -1.66 -4.37 10.26
CA ILE A 93 -0.47 -3.56 10.57
C ILE A 93 -0.77 -2.07 10.35
N ILE A 94 -1.31 -1.70 9.19
CA ILE A 94 -1.57 -0.30 8.87
C ILE A 94 -2.64 0.32 9.78
N LYS A 95 -3.65 -0.48 10.19
CA LYS A 95 -4.66 -0.06 11.15
C LYS A 95 -4.06 0.22 12.53
N ARG A 96 -3.10 -0.58 12.98
CA ARG A 96 -2.36 -0.35 14.23
C ARG A 96 -1.46 0.87 14.13
N LEU A 97 -0.73 0.99 13.01
CA LEU A 97 0.12 2.14 12.75
C LEU A 97 -0.68 3.46 12.72
N ALA A 98 -1.90 3.45 12.16
CA ALA A 98 -2.76 4.63 12.08
C ALA A 98 -3.35 5.08 13.42
N LYS A 99 -3.38 4.20 14.43
CA LYS A 99 -3.81 4.58 15.79
C LYS A 99 -2.76 5.37 16.56
N PHE A 100 -1.48 5.22 16.20
CA PHE A 100 -0.34 5.89 16.84
C PHE A 100 -0.24 5.68 18.37
N ASP A 101 -0.80 4.56 18.86
CA ASP A 101 -0.84 4.22 20.30
C ASP A 101 0.43 3.48 20.77
N ALA A 102 1.26 3.02 19.83
CA ALA A 102 2.47 2.25 20.09
C ALA A 102 3.69 3.16 20.31
N THR A 103 4.73 2.61 20.97
CA THR A 103 6.02 3.28 21.12
C THR A 103 6.67 3.52 19.74
N ILE A 104 7.57 4.52 19.63
CA ILE A 104 8.23 4.86 18.36
C ILE A 104 9.03 3.66 17.83
N VAL A 105 9.66 2.89 18.70
CA VAL A 105 10.39 1.66 18.34
C VAL A 105 9.47 0.60 17.76
N GLU A 106 8.29 0.41 18.35
CA GLU A 106 7.30 -0.52 17.82
C GLU A 106 6.72 -0.05 16.47
N GLN A 107 6.53 1.25 16.30
CA GLN A 107 6.08 1.83 15.03
C GLN A 107 7.12 1.62 13.93
N GLU A 108 8.40 1.81 14.21
CA GLU A 108 9.49 1.52 13.28
C GLU A 108 9.50 0.04 12.87
N GLN A 109 9.36 -0.88 13.82
CA GLN A 109 9.27 -2.31 13.52
C GLN A 109 8.03 -2.66 12.68
N MET A 110 6.89 -2.02 12.96
CA MET A 110 5.67 -2.23 12.19
C MET A 110 5.81 -1.74 10.75
N ILE A 111 6.44 -0.58 10.51
CA ILE A 111 6.63 -0.08 9.13
C ILE A 111 7.61 -0.95 8.34
N ILE A 112 8.67 -1.47 8.96
CA ILE A 112 9.61 -2.39 8.31
C ILE A 112 8.90 -3.72 7.95
N ARG A 113 8.05 -4.24 8.84
CA ARG A 113 7.24 -5.43 8.53
C ARG A 113 6.24 -5.17 7.43
N PHE A 114 5.62 -4.01 7.43
CA PHE A 114 4.68 -3.59 6.40
C PHE A 114 5.38 -3.50 5.03
N GLU A 115 6.54 -2.87 4.94
CA GLU A 115 7.34 -2.76 3.72
C GLU A 115 7.70 -4.14 3.15
N LYS A 116 8.15 -5.07 3.99
CA LYS A 116 8.46 -6.44 3.57
C LYS A 116 7.22 -7.17 3.03
N LEU A 117 6.08 -7.04 3.70
CA LEU A 117 4.82 -7.62 3.25
C LEU A 117 4.35 -6.99 1.95
N PHE A 118 4.47 -5.67 1.81
CA PHE A 118 4.10 -4.94 0.61
C PHE A 118 4.88 -5.42 -0.61
N VAL A 119 6.22 -5.50 -0.52
CA VAL A 119 7.06 -6.00 -1.62
C VAL A 119 6.70 -7.44 -1.97
N ARG A 120 6.61 -8.32 -0.97
CA ARG A 120 6.25 -9.73 -1.17
C ARG A 120 4.89 -9.88 -1.86
N ASN A 121 3.89 -9.16 -1.38
CA ASN A 121 2.55 -9.24 -1.92
C ASN A 121 2.48 -8.74 -3.37
N ASN A 122 3.21 -7.67 -3.70
CA ASN A 122 3.28 -7.19 -5.08
C ASN A 122 3.94 -8.22 -6.02
N ILE A 123 5.00 -8.90 -5.58
CA ILE A 123 5.63 -9.98 -6.37
C ILE A 123 4.64 -11.12 -6.59
N ILE A 124 3.94 -11.57 -5.55
CA ILE A 124 2.95 -12.65 -5.65
C ILE A 124 1.81 -12.24 -6.61
N THR A 125 1.31 -11.01 -6.49
CA THR A 125 0.26 -10.48 -7.37
C THR A 125 0.72 -10.42 -8.82
N ALA A 126 1.96 -9.98 -9.08
CA ALA A 126 2.52 -9.95 -10.43
C ALA A 126 2.66 -11.35 -11.03
N CYS A 127 3.16 -12.32 -10.26
CA CYS A 127 3.26 -13.72 -10.70
C CYS A 127 1.87 -14.33 -10.98
N PHE A 128 0.89 -14.06 -10.12
CA PHE A 128 -0.49 -14.52 -10.31
C PHE A 128 -1.10 -13.92 -11.57
N LEU A 129 -0.93 -12.63 -11.80
CA LEU A 129 -1.42 -11.97 -12.99
C LEU A 129 -0.79 -12.56 -14.26
N ALA A 130 0.52 -12.80 -14.27
CA ALA A 130 1.21 -13.44 -15.38
C ALA A 130 0.66 -14.85 -15.65
N PHE A 131 0.38 -15.61 -14.59
CA PHE A 131 -0.23 -16.93 -14.71
C PHE A 131 -1.64 -16.87 -15.32
N VAL A 132 -2.48 -15.95 -14.86
CA VAL A 132 -3.83 -15.73 -15.40
C VAL A 132 -3.77 -15.35 -16.88
N PHE A 133 -2.87 -14.44 -17.26
CA PHE A 133 -2.70 -14.08 -18.67
C PHE A 133 -2.24 -15.25 -19.54
N ALA A 134 -1.23 -16.00 -19.07
CA ALA A 134 -0.76 -17.18 -19.79
C ALA A 134 -1.88 -18.21 -20.00
N TYR A 135 -2.71 -18.42 -18.96
CA TYR A 135 -3.85 -19.32 -19.05
C TYR A 135 -4.88 -18.82 -20.08
N VAL A 136 -5.27 -17.54 -20.04
CA VAL A 136 -6.23 -16.96 -21.00
C VAL A 136 -5.72 -17.11 -22.44
N ILE A 137 -4.43 -16.90 -22.67
CA ILE A 137 -3.82 -17.10 -24.00
C ILE A 137 -3.91 -18.57 -24.44
N ILE A 138 -3.53 -19.49 -23.56
CA ILE A 138 -3.57 -20.93 -23.88
C ILE A 138 -4.99 -21.38 -24.21
N GLU A 139 -5.96 -20.96 -23.40
CA GLU A 139 -7.37 -21.33 -23.62
C GLU A 139 -7.92 -20.75 -24.92
N ALA A 140 -7.57 -19.48 -25.22
CA ALA A 140 -7.98 -18.84 -26.47
C ALA A 140 -7.39 -19.54 -27.69
N VAL A 141 -6.13 -19.98 -27.62
CA VAL A 141 -5.48 -20.75 -28.71
C VAL A 141 -6.13 -22.10 -28.88
N ILE A 142 -6.53 -22.81 -27.81
CA ILE A 142 -7.16 -24.12 -27.87
C ILE A 142 -8.58 -24.04 -28.43
N ARG A 143 -9.39 -23.07 -27.97
CA ARG A 143 -10.80 -22.94 -28.40
C ARG A 143 -10.96 -22.30 -29.78
N HIS A 144 -10.06 -21.40 -30.16
CA HIS A 144 -10.13 -20.69 -31.45
C HIS A 144 -8.87 -20.96 -32.26
N SER A 145 -8.96 -21.88 -33.21
CA SER A 145 -7.87 -22.28 -34.10
C SER A 145 -7.33 -21.15 -35.00
N VAL A 146 -8.09 -20.05 -35.15
CA VAL A 146 -7.68 -18.85 -35.89
C VAL A 146 -8.11 -17.61 -35.11
N LEU A 147 -7.18 -17.09 -34.31
CA LEU A 147 -7.37 -15.80 -33.63
C LEU A 147 -7.03 -14.67 -34.61
N SER A 148 -7.94 -13.68 -34.74
CA SER A 148 -7.68 -12.51 -35.57
C SER A 148 -6.50 -11.69 -35.03
N ALA A 149 -5.79 -11.00 -35.92
CA ALA A 149 -4.71 -10.10 -35.53
C ALA A 149 -5.19 -9.03 -34.54
N GLU A 150 -6.43 -8.57 -34.67
CA GLU A 150 -7.08 -7.62 -33.78
C GLU A 150 -7.19 -8.16 -32.35
N TRP A 151 -7.53 -9.42 -32.17
CA TRP A 151 -7.62 -10.04 -30.85
C TRP A 151 -6.26 -10.05 -30.13
N TRP A 152 -5.18 -10.43 -30.83
CA TRP A 152 -3.82 -10.39 -30.30
C TRP A 152 -3.40 -8.98 -29.88
N LEU A 153 -3.77 -7.97 -30.68
CA LEU A 153 -3.48 -6.59 -30.39
C LEU A 153 -4.15 -6.12 -29.07
N TRP A 154 -5.43 -6.48 -28.88
CA TRP A 154 -6.15 -6.16 -27.64
C TRP A 154 -5.56 -6.85 -26.41
N VAL A 155 -5.17 -8.13 -26.53
CA VAL A 155 -4.53 -8.87 -25.43
C VAL A 155 -3.20 -8.24 -25.04
N ILE A 156 -2.34 -7.93 -26.01
CA ILE A 156 -1.05 -7.28 -25.78
C ILE A 156 -1.24 -5.90 -25.16
N LEU A 157 -2.15 -5.10 -25.68
CA LEU A 157 -2.44 -3.75 -25.16
C LEU A 157 -2.92 -3.81 -23.70
N THR A 158 -3.81 -4.73 -23.39
CA THR A 158 -4.32 -4.93 -22.04
C THR A 158 -3.23 -5.39 -21.08
N PHE A 159 -2.35 -6.29 -21.53
CA PHE A 159 -1.22 -6.76 -20.73
C PHE A 159 -0.23 -5.62 -20.42
N ILE A 160 0.20 -4.88 -21.45
CA ILE A 160 1.12 -3.74 -21.29
C ILE A 160 0.47 -2.67 -20.40
N GLY A 161 -0.78 -2.31 -20.65
CA GLY A 161 -1.51 -1.33 -19.85
C GLY A 161 -1.60 -1.71 -18.38
N SER A 162 -1.92 -2.98 -18.09
CA SER A 162 -1.97 -3.51 -16.73
C SER A 162 -0.59 -3.49 -16.05
N ALA A 163 0.46 -3.89 -16.75
CA ALA A 163 1.83 -3.90 -16.23
C ALA A 163 2.31 -2.48 -15.89
N VAL A 164 2.04 -1.51 -16.77
CA VAL A 164 2.38 -0.09 -16.54
C VAL A 164 1.62 0.47 -15.34
N LEU A 165 0.32 0.21 -15.24
CA LEU A 165 -0.50 0.69 -14.12
C LEU A 165 -0.04 0.11 -12.78
N ILE A 166 0.26 -1.19 -12.73
CA ILE A 166 0.75 -1.87 -11.52
C ILE A 166 2.13 -1.33 -11.14
N GLY A 167 3.04 -1.18 -12.10
CA GLY A 167 4.37 -0.63 -11.87
C GLY A 167 4.31 0.81 -11.34
N TRP A 168 3.49 1.65 -11.93
CA TRP A 168 3.30 3.03 -11.48
C TRP A 168 2.70 3.11 -10.08
N GLN A 169 1.68 2.30 -9.80
CA GLN A 169 1.07 2.23 -8.46
C GLN A 169 2.09 1.75 -7.42
N TYR A 170 2.89 0.73 -7.74
CA TYR A 170 3.95 0.22 -6.87
C TYR A 170 4.97 1.30 -6.51
N LEU A 171 5.49 2.02 -7.50
CA LEU A 171 6.47 3.09 -7.29
C LEU A 171 5.90 4.19 -6.38
N ARG A 172 4.70 4.65 -6.69
CA ARG A 172 4.04 5.70 -5.92
C ARG A 172 3.75 5.31 -4.47
N ASP A 173 3.39 4.05 -4.23
CA ASP A 173 3.11 3.58 -2.88
C ASP A 173 4.39 3.30 -2.10
N LYS A 174 5.46 2.87 -2.78
CA LYS A 174 6.79 2.72 -2.21
C LYS A 174 7.34 4.06 -1.72
N ASP A 175 7.28 5.11 -2.54
CA ASP A 175 7.73 6.46 -2.16
C ASP A 175 7.03 6.95 -0.89
N ARG A 176 5.73 6.66 -0.75
CA ARG A 176 4.96 7.02 0.45
C ARG A 176 5.37 6.23 1.68
N ILE A 177 5.65 4.94 1.52
CA ILE A 177 6.14 4.10 2.61
C ILE A 177 7.50 4.60 3.09
N ASP A 178 8.38 4.94 2.16
CA ASP A 178 9.71 5.49 2.45
C ASP A 178 9.61 6.85 3.17
N GLU A 179 8.69 7.73 2.76
CA GLU A 179 8.43 9.00 3.44
C GLU A 179 7.96 8.78 4.90
N ILE A 180 7.03 7.86 5.12
CA ILE A 180 6.54 7.52 6.47
C ILE A 180 7.69 6.96 7.32
N LYS A 181 8.49 6.06 6.76
CA LYS A 181 9.64 5.45 7.42
C LYS A 181 10.66 6.51 7.86
N GLN A 182 11.04 7.43 6.96
CA GLN A 182 11.97 8.52 7.28
C GLN A 182 11.46 9.39 8.43
N ARG A 183 10.17 9.72 8.46
CA ARG A 183 9.58 10.52 9.53
C ARG A 183 9.56 9.79 10.87
N ILE A 184 9.26 8.49 10.89
CA ILE A 184 9.29 7.68 12.11
C ILE A 184 10.73 7.53 12.61
N THR A 185 11.71 7.35 11.72
CA THR A 185 13.13 7.29 12.08
C THR A 185 13.64 8.64 12.62
N ALA A 186 13.20 9.75 12.02
CA ALA A 186 13.53 11.08 12.54
C ALA A 186 12.97 11.30 13.96
N LEU A 187 11.74 10.85 14.24
CA LEU A 187 11.17 10.91 15.60
C LEU A 187 11.98 10.11 16.61
N LYS A 188 12.50 8.96 16.22
CA LYS A 188 13.34 8.11 17.09
C LYS A 188 14.63 8.81 17.49
N GLN A 189 15.30 9.51 16.56
CA GLN A 189 16.53 10.26 16.84
C GLN A 189 16.34 11.39 17.86
N PHE A 190 15.10 11.84 18.08
CA PHE A 190 14.77 12.81 19.13
C PHE A 190 14.46 12.17 20.49
N GLU A 191 14.34 10.84 20.55
CA GLU A 191 14.10 10.12 21.82
C GLU A 191 15.37 9.51 22.42
N GLU A 192 16.41 9.34 21.59
CA GLU A 192 17.77 8.93 22.00
C GLU A 192 18.61 10.15 22.44
#